data_c09d974443a1607b05f6408e815c4222
#
_entry.id   c09d974443a1607b05f6408e815c4222
#
_cell.length_a   1.000
_cell.length_b   1.000
_cell.length_c   1.000
_cell.angle_alpha   90.00
_cell.angle_beta   90.00
_cell.angle_gamma   90.00
#
_symmetry.space_group_name_H-M   'P 1'
#
loop_
_entity.id
_entity.type
_entity.pdbx_description
1 polymer ?
#
loop_
_entity_poly.entity_id
_entity_poly.type
_entity_poly.pdbx_seq_one_letter_code
_entity_poly.pdbx_strand_id
1 'polypeptide(L)'
;MSDLENLLNTGLMSNENGISPETRDLLIDSNFSQVVNYQEDTFIVTQGSEPDALYFTLSGVFHAISHANAQAPQRLLGRIEAGQFVGDITLFDPESTASASVKAMKNASTLKITPDSFKAFCETHPAQALELVSALARGLAARLRAANEKVL
;
A
#
# COMPACT_ATOMS: atom_id res chain seq x y z
N MET A 1 12.11 16.99 -12.19
CA MET A 1 11.44 15.83 -11.59
C MET A 1 11.66 15.88 -10.08
N SER A 2 10.61 15.75 -9.29
CA SER A 2 10.74 15.80 -7.85
C SER A 2 11.32 14.47 -7.30
N ASP A 3 11.93 14.55 -6.13
CA ASP A 3 12.42 13.34 -5.44
C ASP A 3 11.27 12.38 -5.13
N LEU A 4 10.09 12.91 -4.81
CA LEU A 4 8.92 12.10 -4.52
C LEU A 4 8.46 11.32 -5.77
N GLU A 5 8.46 11.95 -6.95
CA GLU A 5 8.11 11.25 -8.19
C GLU A 5 9.09 10.11 -8.46
N ASN A 6 10.38 10.33 -8.20
CA ASN A 6 11.39 9.28 -8.34
C ASN A 6 11.17 8.14 -7.35
N LEU A 7 10.83 8.44 -6.09
CA LEU A 7 10.52 7.43 -5.10
C LEU A 7 9.28 6.62 -5.48
N LEU A 8 8.28 7.29 -6.06
CA LEU A 8 7.05 6.62 -6.47
C LEU A 8 7.25 5.74 -7.71
N ASN A 9 8.28 6.00 -8.52
CA ASN A 9 8.62 5.17 -9.68
C ASN A 9 9.36 3.90 -9.26
N THR A 10 8.67 3.06 -8.49
CA THR A 10 9.22 1.82 -7.98
C THR A 10 8.11 0.78 -7.86
N GLY A 11 8.48 -0.50 -8.01
CA GLY A 11 7.55 -1.61 -7.83
C GLY A 11 6.28 -1.47 -8.66
N LEU A 12 5.14 -1.54 -8.00
CA LEU A 12 3.83 -1.53 -8.66
C LEU A 12 3.50 -0.21 -9.36
N MET A 13 4.11 0.91 -8.94
CA MET A 13 3.87 2.22 -9.55
C MET A 13 4.94 2.62 -10.56
N SER A 14 5.81 1.71 -10.96
CA SER A 14 6.91 2.01 -11.86
C SER A 14 6.50 2.07 -13.33
N ASN A 15 7.34 2.73 -14.12
CA ASN A 15 7.21 2.73 -15.58
C ASN A 15 7.16 1.31 -16.14
N GLU A 16 7.95 0.40 -15.58
CA GLU A 16 8.01 -0.99 -16.03
C GLU A 16 6.68 -1.71 -15.89
N ASN A 17 5.85 -1.29 -14.93
CA ASN A 17 4.51 -1.84 -14.72
C ASN A 17 3.42 -1.06 -15.45
N GLY A 18 3.80 -0.20 -16.39
CA GLY A 18 2.85 0.51 -17.22
C GLY A 18 2.24 1.75 -16.59
N ILE A 19 2.81 2.24 -15.49
CA ILE A 19 2.36 3.48 -14.87
C ILE A 19 3.13 4.64 -15.50
N SER A 20 2.41 5.62 -16.04
CA SER A 20 3.03 6.76 -16.70
C SER A 20 3.57 7.77 -15.69
N PRO A 21 4.58 8.58 -16.08
CA PRO A 21 5.03 9.69 -15.24
C PRO A 21 3.91 10.69 -14.92
N GLU A 22 2.99 10.89 -15.86
CA GLU A 22 1.83 11.75 -15.65
C GLU A 22 0.95 11.27 -14.50
N THR A 23 0.69 9.97 -14.45
CA THR A 23 -0.13 9.39 -13.38
C THR A 23 0.53 9.59 -12.02
N ARG A 24 1.84 9.33 -11.91
CA ARG A 24 2.56 9.57 -10.67
C ARG A 24 2.54 11.04 -10.26
N ASP A 25 2.74 11.93 -11.22
CA ASP A 25 2.77 13.37 -10.99
C ASP A 25 1.42 13.88 -10.47
N LEU A 26 0.33 13.42 -11.06
CA LEU A 26 -1.02 13.78 -10.61
C LEU A 26 -1.32 13.23 -9.23
N LEU A 27 -0.90 12.00 -8.95
CA LEU A 27 -1.21 11.34 -7.69
C LEU A 27 -0.51 11.99 -6.49
N ILE A 28 0.67 12.54 -6.68
CA ILE A 28 1.42 13.18 -5.58
C ILE A 28 0.90 14.57 -5.22
N ASP A 29 -0.09 15.08 -5.94
CA ASP A 29 -0.75 16.34 -5.57
C ASP A 29 -1.38 16.18 -4.18
N SER A 30 -1.24 17.24 -3.36
CA SER A 30 -1.72 17.22 -1.97
C SER A 30 -3.23 17.03 -1.84
N ASN A 31 -3.99 17.23 -2.91
CA ASN A 31 -5.42 16.95 -2.92
C ASN A 31 -5.73 15.44 -2.96
N PHE A 32 -4.78 14.62 -3.38
CA PHE A 32 -5.01 13.17 -3.55
C PHE A 32 -4.19 12.30 -2.62
N SER A 33 -3.05 12.79 -2.13
CA SER A 33 -2.17 11.94 -1.32
C SER A 33 -1.33 12.77 -0.35
N GLN A 34 -0.72 12.07 0.59
CA GLN A 34 0.11 12.67 1.61
C GLN A 34 1.27 11.72 1.93
N VAL A 35 2.49 12.26 2.01
CA VAL A 35 3.64 11.49 2.48
C VAL A 35 3.58 11.39 4.00
N VAL A 36 3.73 10.17 4.51
CA VAL A 36 3.80 9.92 5.95
C VAL A 36 5.12 9.24 6.26
N ASN A 37 5.82 9.75 7.25
CA ASN A 37 7.08 9.20 7.74
C ASN A 37 6.85 8.46 9.05
N TYR A 38 7.49 7.32 9.20
CA TYR A 38 7.32 6.45 10.37
C TYR A 38 8.65 6.19 11.05
N GLN A 39 8.63 6.24 12.38
CA GLN A 39 9.76 5.77 13.18
C GLN A 39 9.71 4.26 13.32
N GLU A 40 10.84 3.66 13.67
CA GLU A 40 10.93 2.23 13.93
C GLU A 40 9.86 1.77 14.93
N ASP A 41 9.29 0.61 14.67
CA ASP A 41 8.24 -0.04 15.49
C ASP A 41 6.87 0.65 15.46
N THR A 42 6.65 1.60 14.56
CA THR A 42 5.33 2.21 14.37
C THR A 42 4.45 1.31 13.51
N PHE A 43 3.21 1.07 13.96
CA PHE A 43 2.22 0.33 13.17
C PHE A 43 1.47 1.28 12.25
N ILE A 44 1.32 0.90 10.98
CA ILE A 44 0.47 1.62 10.03
C ILE A 44 -0.88 0.95 9.85
N VAL A 45 -0.94 -0.36 10.11
CA VAL A 45 -2.18 -1.15 10.10
C VAL A 45 -2.13 -2.07 11.30
N THR A 46 -3.26 -2.22 11.99
CA THR A 46 -3.40 -3.13 13.13
C THR A 46 -4.35 -4.25 12.77
N GLN A 47 -3.95 -5.50 13.05
CA GLN A 47 -4.77 -6.68 12.80
C GLN A 47 -6.14 -6.54 13.43
N GLY A 48 -7.18 -6.85 12.69
CA GLY A 48 -8.56 -6.78 13.14
C GLY A 48 -9.21 -5.41 13.00
N SER A 49 -8.43 -4.36 12.69
CA SER A 49 -8.96 -3.03 12.46
C SER A 49 -9.31 -2.83 10.98
N GLU A 50 -10.08 -1.78 10.70
CA GLU A 50 -10.28 -1.32 9.33
C GLU A 50 -9.18 -0.32 9.01
N PRO A 51 -8.32 -0.58 8.00
CA PRO A 51 -7.35 0.43 7.58
C PRO A 51 -8.07 1.71 7.13
N ASP A 52 -7.55 2.85 7.56
CA ASP A 52 -8.15 4.16 7.30
C ASP A 52 -7.78 4.72 5.93
N ALA A 53 -6.85 4.10 5.24
CA ALA A 53 -6.36 4.56 3.95
C ALA A 53 -5.66 3.45 3.19
N LEU A 54 -5.44 3.71 1.91
CA LEU A 54 -4.52 2.98 1.08
C LEU A 54 -3.13 3.57 1.27
N TYR A 55 -2.12 2.72 1.42
CA TYR A 55 -0.73 3.15 1.57
C TYR A 55 0.11 2.52 0.47
N PHE A 56 0.99 3.31 -0.11
CA PHE A 56 2.02 2.82 -1.02
C PHE A 56 3.39 3.01 -0.36
N THR A 57 4.17 1.94 -0.23
CA THR A 57 5.46 2.00 0.46
C THR A 57 6.51 2.70 -0.42
N LEU A 58 7.09 3.79 0.09
CA LEU A 58 8.07 4.61 -0.64
C LEU A 58 9.49 4.25 -0.28
N SER A 59 9.76 4.04 1.00
CA SER A 59 11.11 3.78 1.50
C SER A 59 11.06 2.97 2.78
N GLY A 60 12.18 2.33 3.10
CA GLY A 60 12.31 1.52 4.30
C GLY A 60 11.70 0.13 4.13
N VAL A 61 11.51 -0.55 5.24
CA VAL A 61 11.00 -1.92 5.28
C VAL A 61 9.89 -2.00 6.31
N PHE A 62 8.85 -2.75 5.98
CA PHE A 62 7.75 -3.03 6.90
C PHE A 62 7.64 -4.54 7.10
N HIS A 63 7.15 -4.95 8.25
CA HIS A 63 6.85 -6.36 8.52
C HIS A 63 5.34 -6.56 8.66
N ALA A 64 4.82 -7.56 7.98
CA ALA A 64 3.47 -8.06 8.19
C ALA A 64 3.53 -9.10 9.30
N ILE A 65 2.72 -8.91 10.33
CA ILE A 65 2.78 -9.68 11.58
C ILE A 65 1.35 -10.11 11.95
N SER A 66 1.18 -11.34 12.40
CA SER A 66 -0.11 -11.80 12.91
C SER A 66 0.02 -12.42 14.29
N HIS A 67 -1.12 -12.46 14.98
CA HIS A 67 -1.30 -13.21 16.22
C HIS A 67 -2.52 -14.11 16.05
N ALA A 68 -2.47 -15.32 16.60
CA ALA A 68 -3.66 -16.16 16.64
C ALA A 68 -4.68 -15.60 17.65
N ASN A 69 -4.21 -15.02 18.75
CA ASN A 69 -5.00 -14.30 19.75
C ASN A 69 -4.09 -13.35 20.51
N ALA A 70 -4.66 -12.57 21.45
CA ALA A 70 -3.91 -11.54 22.18
C ALA A 70 -2.73 -12.07 23.02
N GLN A 71 -2.79 -13.32 23.44
CA GLN A 71 -1.74 -13.96 24.25
C GLN A 71 -0.75 -14.75 23.40
N ALA A 72 -1.05 -15.00 22.13
CA ALA A 72 -0.15 -15.74 21.25
C ALA A 72 1.06 -14.90 20.86
N PRO A 73 2.23 -15.53 20.63
CA PRO A 73 3.38 -14.79 20.15
C PRO A 73 3.13 -14.24 18.74
N GLN A 74 3.80 -13.16 18.42
CA GLN A 74 3.77 -12.59 17.09
C GLN A 74 4.38 -13.56 16.09
N ARG A 75 3.75 -13.66 14.94
CA ARG A 75 4.23 -14.47 13.83
C ARG A 75 4.53 -13.57 12.65
N LEU A 76 5.77 -13.60 12.19
CA LEU A 76 6.16 -12.86 10.99
C LEU A 76 5.56 -13.56 9.76
N LEU A 77 4.71 -12.83 9.02
CA LEU A 77 4.12 -13.34 7.79
C LEU A 77 4.94 -12.99 6.56
N GLY A 78 5.60 -11.85 6.59
CA GLY A 78 6.41 -11.43 5.47
C GLY A 78 7.03 -10.07 5.65
N ARG A 79 7.92 -9.76 4.74
CA ARG A 79 8.62 -8.48 4.67
C ARG A 79 8.05 -7.69 3.50
N ILE A 80 7.76 -6.42 3.72
CA ILE A 80 7.24 -5.52 2.70
C ILE A 80 8.29 -4.46 2.42
N GLU A 81 8.80 -4.45 1.20
CA GLU A 81 9.78 -3.47 0.75
C GLU A 81 9.07 -2.33 0.02
N ALA A 82 9.84 -1.35 -0.45
CA ALA A 82 9.29 -0.24 -1.22
C ALA A 82 8.61 -0.73 -2.50
N GLY A 83 7.56 -0.03 -2.92
CA GLY A 83 6.86 -0.34 -4.17
C GLY A 83 5.64 -1.22 -4.03
N GLN A 84 5.13 -1.40 -2.82
CA GLN A 84 3.97 -2.26 -2.54
C GLN A 84 2.80 -1.45 -1.98
N PHE A 85 1.58 -1.98 -2.14
CA PHE A 85 0.39 -1.39 -1.51
C PHE A 85 0.05 -2.11 -0.22
N VAL A 86 -0.44 -1.34 0.75
CA VAL A 86 -0.93 -1.84 2.04
C VAL A 86 -2.29 -1.20 2.29
N GLY A 87 -3.23 -1.97 2.83
CA GLY A 87 -4.57 -1.49 3.13
C GLY A 87 -5.52 -1.50 1.94
N ASP A 88 -5.10 -2.04 0.82
CA ASP A 88 -5.86 -2.03 -0.43
C ASP A 88 -7.10 -2.94 -0.40
N ILE A 89 -7.09 -4.02 0.38
CA ILE A 89 -8.23 -4.94 0.44
C ILE A 89 -9.48 -4.20 0.93
N THR A 90 -9.35 -3.39 1.99
CA THR A 90 -10.50 -2.68 2.56
C THR A 90 -11.03 -1.58 1.66
N LEU A 91 -10.20 -1.08 0.74
CA LEU A 91 -10.64 -0.11 -0.26
C LEU A 91 -11.70 -0.71 -1.18
N PHE A 92 -11.54 -1.99 -1.52
CA PHE A 92 -12.44 -2.69 -2.45
C PHE A 92 -13.44 -3.60 -1.74
N ASP A 93 -13.21 -3.94 -0.49
CA ASP A 93 -14.09 -4.76 0.34
C ASP A 93 -14.24 -4.11 1.71
N PRO A 94 -15.21 -3.18 1.85
CA PRO A 94 -15.37 -2.44 3.10
C PRO A 94 -15.79 -3.27 4.30
N GLU A 95 -16.20 -4.53 4.10
CA GLU A 95 -16.53 -5.43 5.20
C GLU A 95 -15.30 -6.16 5.75
N SER A 96 -14.18 -6.10 5.03
CA SER A 96 -12.93 -6.73 5.45
C SER A 96 -12.23 -5.92 6.52
N THR A 97 -11.62 -6.64 7.47
CA THR A 97 -10.67 -6.05 8.42
C THR A 97 -9.27 -6.53 8.08
N ALA A 98 -8.26 -5.88 8.65
CA ALA A 98 -6.87 -6.25 8.41
C ALA A 98 -6.59 -7.67 8.94
N SER A 99 -6.09 -8.54 8.08
CA SER A 99 -5.71 -9.91 8.45
C SER A 99 -4.37 -9.97 9.19
N ALA A 100 -3.62 -8.89 9.13
CA ALA A 100 -2.31 -8.80 9.78
C ALA A 100 -2.03 -7.35 10.16
N SER A 101 -1.15 -7.17 11.14
CA SER A 101 -0.59 -5.86 11.43
C SER A 101 0.58 -5.57 10.49
N VAL A 102 0.81 -4.30 10.18
CA VAL A 102 1.96 -3.87 9.38
C VAL A 102 2.75 -2.85 10.20
N LYS A 103 4.00 -3.17 10.43
CA LYS A 103 4.88 -2.40 11.32
C LYS A 103 6.11 -1.91 10.57
N ALA A 104 6.47 -0.63 10.75
CA ALA A 104 7.71 -0.08 10.21
C ALA A 104 8.90 -0.63 11.00
N MET A 105 9.93 -1.13 10.31
CA MET A 105 11.09 -1.74 10.94
C MET A 105 12.28 -0.80 11.09
N LYS A 106 12.33 0.23 10.29
CA LYS A 106 13.32 1.32 10.37
C LYS A 106 12.62 2.58 9.93
N ASN A 107 13.33 3.68 9.84
CA ASN A 107 12.77 4.90 9.28
C ASN A 107 12.21 4.57 7.91
N ALA A 108 10.92 4.73 7.75
CA ALA A 108 10.19 4.31 6.58
C ALA A 108 9.20 5.40 6.19
N SER A 109 8.74 5.36 4.94
CA SER A 109 7.75 6.31 4.47
C SER A 109 6.75 5.65 3.53
N THR A 110 5.56 6.21 3.51
CA THR A 110 4.49 5.80 2.59
C THR A 110 3.87 7.01 1.93
N LEU A 111 3.22 6.76 0.81
CA LEU A 111 2.24 7.68 0.24
C LEU A 111 0.87 7.20 0.71
N LYS A 112 0.18 8.05 1.45
CA LYS A 112 -1.13 7.75 2.02
C LYS A 112 -2.22 8.33 1.13
N ILE A 113 -3.21 7.51 0.77
CA ILE A 113 -4.34 7.91 -0.06
C ILE A 113 -5.61 7.52 0.70
N THR A 114 -6.40 8.51 1.14
CA THR A 114 -7.66 8.22 1.82
C THR A 114 -8.70 7.71 0.82
N PRO A 115 -9.74 6.99 1.28
CA PRO A 115 -10.82 6.56 0.38
C PRO A 115 -11.48 7.72 -0.38
N ASP A 116 -11.69 8.86 0.28
CA ASP A 116 -12.27 10.04 -0.37
C ASP A 116 -11.32 10.60 -1.43
N SER A 117 -10.03 10.66 -1.15
CA SER A 117 -9.03 11.12 -2.12
C SER A 117 -8.91 10.17 -3.31
N PHE A 118 -8.97 8.87 -3.06
CA PHE A 118 -8.96 7.87 -4.12
C PHE A 118 -10.18 8.06 -5.05
N LYS A 119 -11.35 8.24 -4.46
CA LYS A 119 -12.57 8.49 -5.22
C LYS A 119 -12.47 9.78 -6.05
N ALA A 120 -11.96 10.86 -5.44
CA ALA A 120 -11.76 12.12 -6.13
C ALA A 120 -10.78 11.98 -7.30
N PHE A 121 -9.71 11.23 -7.11
CA PHE A 121 -8.74 10.97 -8.18
C PHE A 121 -9.39 10.22 -9.35
N CYS A 122 -10.20 9.21 -9.04
CA CYS A 122 -10.93 8.45 -10.07
C CYS A 122 -11.91 9.33 -10.85
N GLU A 123 -12.58 10.25 -10.17
CA GLU A 123 -13.57 11.13 -10.80
C GLU A 123 -12.91 12.23 -11.64
N THR A 124 -11.78 12.76 -11.20
CA THR A 124 -11.12 13.88 -11.90
C THR A 124 -10.11 13.42 -12.95
N HIS A 125 -9.49 12.26 -12.75
CA HIS A 125 -8.46 11.73 -13.64
C HIS A 125 -8.73 10.26 -13.98
N PRO A 126 -9.86 9.95 -14.67
CA PRO A 126 -10.26 8.55 -14.86
C PRO A 126 -9.28 7.73 -15.70
N ALA A 127 -8.60 8.33 -16.67
CA ALA A 127 -7.60 7.60 -17.47
C ALA A 127 -6.39 7.19 -16.62
N GLN A 128 -5.92 8.10 -15.79
CA GLN A 128 -4.78 7.82 -14.90
C GLN A 128 -5.19 6.92 -13.74
N ALA A 129 -6.43 7.05 -13.27
CA ALA A 129 -6.97 6.17 -12.24
C ALA A 129 -7.03 4.72 -12.71
N LEU A 130 -7.29 4.49 -14.00
CA LEU A 130 -7.26 3.13 -14.56
C LEU A 130 -5.87 2.49 -14.40
N GLU A 131 -4.80 3.26 -14.61
CA GLU A 131 -3.44 2.77 -14.37
C GLU A 131 -3.24 2.40 -12.90
N LEU A 132 -3.70 3.26 -11.98
CA LEU A 132 -3.59 3.00 -10.55
C LEU A 132 -4.37 1.76 -10.13
N VAL A 133 -5.61 1.62 -10.58
CA VAL A 133 -6.43 0.44 -10.28
C VAL A 133 -5.79 -0.83 -10.85
N SER A 134 -5.22 -0.75 -12.05
CA SER A 134 -4.50 -1.87 -12.65
C SER A 134 -3.30 -2.28 -11.82
N ALA A 135 -2.55 -1.32 -11.28
CA ALA A 135 -1.42 -1.61 -10.38
C ALA A 135 -1.90 -2.30 -9.09
N LEU A 136 -3.00 -1.82 -8.52
CA LEU A 136 -3.61 -2.43 -7.34
C LEU A 136 -4.04 -3.88 -7.63
N ALA A 137 -4.65 -4.11 -8.78
CA ALA A 137 -5.06 -5.46 -9.18
C ALA A 137 -3.86 -6.39 -9.36
N ARG A 138 -2.76 -5.90 -9.93
CA ARG A 138 -1.52 -6.70 -10.07
C ARG A 138 -0.95 -7.08 -8.71
N GLY A 139 -0.96 -6.16 -7.76
CA GLY A 139 -0.50 -6.43 -6.39
C GLY A 139 -1.34 -7.49 -5.70
N LEU A 140 -2.66 -7.40 -5.82
CA LEU A 140 -3.58 -8.40 -5.26
C LEU A 140 -3.40 -9.76 -5.93
N ALA A 141 -3.24 -9.79 -7.25
CA ALA A 141 -3.02 -11.02 -7.99
C ALA A 141 -1.71 -11.71 -7.58
N ALA A 142 -0.64 -10.94 -7.38
CA ALA A 142 0.65 -11.47 -6.96
C ALA A 142 0.56 -12.07 -5.55
N ARG A 143 -0.16 -11.40 -4.64
CA ARG A 143 -0.35 -11.91 -3.27
C ARG A 143 -1.21 -13.16 -3.24
N LEU A 144 -2.24 -13.22 -4.07
CA LEU A 144 -3.09 -14.40 -4.18
C LEU A 144 -2.28 -15.60 -4.70
N ARG A 145 -1.45 -15.37 -5.71
CA ARG A 145 -0.57 -16.42 -6.26
C ARG A 145 0.39 -16.94 -5.18
N ALA A 146 1.02 -16.03 -4.44
CA ALA A 146 1.94 -16.40 -3.37
C ALA A 146 1.24 -17.21 -2.28
N ALA A 147 0.00 -16.84 -1.91
CA ALA A 147 -0.80 -17.57 -0.93
C ALA A 147 -1.16 -18.97 -1.44
N ASN A 148 -1.52 -19.10 -2.72
CA ASN A 148 -1.86 -20.39 -3.32
C ASN A 148 -0.65 -21.33 -3.37
N GLU A 149 0.54 -20.80 -3.65
CA GLU A 149 1.78 -21.59 -3.66
C GLU A 149 2.10 -22.16 -2.29
N LYS A 150 1.76 -21.44 -1.20
CA LYS A 150 1.99 -21.90 0.17
C LYS A 150 1.05 -23.04 0.58
N VAL A 151 -0.08 -23.17 -0.09
CA VAL A 151 -1.07 -24.24 0.22
C VAL A 151 -0.68 -25.55 -0.44
N LEU A 152 0.07 -25.48 -1.51
CA LEU A 152 0.56 -26.68 -2.22
C LEU A 152 1.83 -27.21 -1.54
#